data_af2f06c3b269adff1042c895537f5959
#
_entry.id   af2f06c3b269adff1042c895537f5959
#
_cell.length_a   1.000
_cell.length_b   1.000
_cell.length_c   1.000
_cell.angle_alpha   90.00
_cell.angle_beta   90.00
_cell.angle_gamma   90.00
#
_symmetry.space_group_name_H-M   'P 1'
#
loop_
_entity.id
_entity.type
_entity.pdbx_description
1 polymer ?
#
loop_
_entity_poly.entity_id
_entity_poly.type
_entity_poly.pdbx_seq_one_letter_code
_entity_poly.pdbx_strand_id
1 'polypeptide(L)'
;LNSRGAVRILATCAAIVLPFLAGCGKKNLSKSELRAITGEIVSAAQKTNGHKSEIAIRPELQPARRGSSSAVAADNIYISLSDPSQTAAFAQALNAIARKHDLSVTETASSSVIRFDCDFHGARTHTVHVVTPLAARGAATHASASAAASARQSAGAGNPRLAIIIDDLGYDRSAADAVLALGFPLTVSVLPHLPLSSELAEEAQRRGDQVMLHLPMESEADGAKPEDVELRVGMSAAQVDAALARMLDTVPYAAGVNNHQGSRATADPALMQALMPALRQRGLFFVDSRTDAKTVAYNMAERAGVPAASRKVFLDDVASRSAILKQLDLAARDAQRDGFTIAIGHPRPATIAALAEGVPPLEARGIRLVFASELVH
;
A
#
# COMPACT_ATOMS: atom_id res chain seq x y z
N LEU A 1 -30.17 -63.88 60.26
CA LEU A 1 -28.79 -64.18 59.91
C LEU A 1 -28.17 -62.99 59.20
N ASN A 2 -27.13 -62.49 59.82
CA ASN A 2 -26.05 -61.65 59.39
C ASN A 2 -26.29 -60.21 58.90
N SER A 3 -26.10 -59.37 59.82
CA SER A 3 -25.58 -58.06 59.94
C SER A 3 -24.28 -57.86 59.17
N ARG A 4 -24.14 -56.81 58.38
CA ARG A 4 -22.87 -56.14 58.15
C ARG A 4 -23.07 -54.64 58.18
N GLY A 5 -22.43 -54.02 59.14
CA GLY A 5 -22.40 -52.60 59.37
C GLY A 5 -21.61 -51.86 58.29
N ALA A 6 -22.10 -50.75 57.93
CA ALA A 6 -21.37 -49.78 57.08
C ALA A 6 -20.98 -48.59 57.96
N VAL A 7 -19.69 -48.42 58.14
CA VAL A 7 -19.05 -47.28 58.79
C VAL A 7 -19.17 -46.09 57.84
N ARG A 8 -19.89 -45.03 58.27
CA ARG A 8 -19.91 -43.73 57.57
C ARG A 8 -18.69 -42.94 58.02
N ILE A 9 -17.75 -42.73 57.05
CA ILE A 9 -16.70 -41.76 57.23
C ILE A 9 -17.23 -40.42 56.73
N LEU A 10 -17.43 -39.48 57.67
CA LEU A 10 -17.68 -38.06 57.32
C LEU A 10 -16.33 -37.40 56.87
N ALA A 11 -16.19 -37.17 55.59
CA ALA A 11 -15.12 -36.33 55.07
C ALA A 11 -15.63 -34.88 55.04
N THR A 12 -15.18 -34.09 56.01
CA THR A 12 -15.34 -32.61 56.00
C THR A 12 -14.44 -32.02 54.93
N CYS A 13 -15.00 -31.70 53.76
CA CYS A 13 -14.33 -30.86 52.78
C CYS A 13 -14.38 -29.40 53.25
N ALA A 14 -13.28 -28.92 53.78
CA ALA A 14 -13.07 -27.47 53.97
C ALA A 14 -12.89 -26.82 52.57
N ALA A 15 -13.92 -26.13 52.10
CA ALA A 15 -13.85 -25.30 50.92
C ALA A 15 -12.98 -24.08 51.23
N ILE A 16 -11.74 -24.10 50.78
CA ILE A 16 -10.90 -22.89 50.72
C ILE A 16 -11.47 -22.00 49.62
N VAL A 17 -12.25 -20.99 50.01
CA VAL A 17 -12.65 -19.91 49.15
C VAL A 17 -11.43 -19.00 48.96
N LEU A 18 -10.68 -19.21 47.87
CA LEU A 18 -9.73 -18.23 47.41
C LEU A 18 -10.53 -17.02 46.90
N PRO A 19 -10.26 -15.81 47.42
CA PRO A 19 -10.85 -14.61 46.81
C PRO A 19 -10.26 -14.46 45.42
N PHE A 20 -11.09 -14.68 44.40
CA PHE A 20 -10.82 -14.17 43.07
C PHE A 20 -10.73 -12.65 43.22
N LEU A 21 -9.52 -12.12 43.30
CA LEU A 21 -9.24 -10.72 43.01
C LEU A 21 -9.61 -10.54 41.52
N ALA A 22 -10.87 -10.17 41.29
CA ALA A 22 -11.29 -9.62 40.03
C ALA A 22 -10.45 -8.34 39.79
N GLY A 23 -9.29 -8.52 39.15
CA GLY A 23 -8.55 -7.42 38.61
C GLY A 23 -9.46 -6.70 37.63
N CYS A 24 -9.92 -5.49 38.00
CA CYS A 24 -10.65 -4.59 37.12
C CYS A 24 -9.66 -4.15 36.06
N GLY A 25 -9.40 -5.00 35.06
CA GLY A 25 -8.59 -4.67 33.91
C GLY A 25 -9.25 -3.52 33.19
N LYS A 26 -8.52 -2.42 32.98
CA LYS A 26 -8.98 -1.29 32.18
C LYS A 26 -9.45 -1.81 30.83
N LYS A 27 -10.72 -1.57 30.48
CA LYS A 27 -11.29 -2.00 29.20
C LYS A 27 -10.73 -1.23 28.01
N ASN A 28 -10.26 0.00 28.23
CA ASN A 28 -9.71 0.88 27.19
C ASN A 28 -8.65 1.81 27.79
N LEU A 29 -7.70 2.25 26.95
CA LEU A 29 -6.75 3.32 27.29
C LEU A 29 -7.46 4.68 27.30
N SER A 30 -7.10 5.56 28.21
CA SER A 30 -7.55 6.94 28.22
C SER A 30 -6.87 7.75 27.10
N LYS A 31 -7.44 8.89 26.73
CA LYS A 31 -6.82 9.82 25.74
C LYS A 31 -5.43 10.30 26.15
N SER A 32 -5.18 10.46 27.45
CA SER A 32 -3.87 10.85 27.96
C SER A 32 -2.84 9.72 27.83
N GLU A 33 -3.23 8.48 28.07
CA GLU A 33 -2.38 7.30 27.88
C GLU A 33 -2.06 7.10 26.41
N LEU A 34 -3.03 7.22 25.50
CA LEU A 34 -2.80 7.14 24.05
C LEU A 34 -1.78 8.20 23.61
N ARG A 35 -1.95 9.47 24.03
CA ARG A 35 -1.00 10.54 23.70
C ARG A 35 0.41 10.28 24.27
N ALA A 36 0.51 9.69 25.45
CA ALA A 36 1.79 9.34 26.04
C ALA A 36 2.49 8.26 25.21
N ILE A 37 1.77 7.22 24.76
CA ILE A 37 2.27 6.16 23.90
C ILE A 37 2.71 6.73 22.55
N THR A 38 1.88 7.58 21.92
CA THR A 38 2.25 8.30 20.67
C THR A 38 3.55 9.08 20.85
N GLY A 39 3.71 9.80 21.96
CA GLY A 39 4.93 10.55 22.27
C GLY A 39 6.17 9.67 22.45
N GLU A 40 6.01 8.48 23.05
CA GLU A 40 7.11 7.51 23.22
C GLU A 40 7.52 6.92 21.85
N ILE A 41 6.56 6.58 20.98
CA ILE A 41 6.82 6.09 19.63
C ILE A 41 7.58 7.12 18.81
N VAL A 42 7.14 8.39 18.83
CA VAL A 42 7.80 9.51 18.16
C VAL A 42 9.23 9.70 18.67
N SER A 43 9.42 9.68 19.99
CA SER A 43 10.76 9.80 20.60
C SER A 43 11.68 8.64 20.20
N ALA A 44 11.14 7.42 20.11
CA ALA A 44 11.89 6.26 19.65
C ALA A 44 12.34 6.44 18.20
N ALA A 45 11.47 6.90 17.30
CA ALA A 45 11.80 7.17 15.91
C ALA A 45 12.88 8.26 15.78
N GLN A 46 12.76 9.36 16.52
CA GLN A 46 13.75 10.44 16.53
C GLN A 46 15.13 9.97 17.02
N LYS A 47 15.17 9.13 18.04
CA LYS A 47 16.42 8.54 18.55
C LYS A 47 17.06 7.60 17.54
N THR A 48 16.26 6.86 16.80
CA THR A 48 16.76 5.88 15.82
C THR A 48 17.34 6.57 14.58
N ASN A 49 16.73 7.66 14.11
CA ASN A 49 17.10 8.34 12.85
C ASN A 49 17.90 9.64 13.08
N GLY A 50 18.25 9.97 14.35
CA GLY A 50 18.78 11.28 14.69
C GLY A 50 17.83 12.38 14.19
N HIS A 51 17.58 13.47 14.70
CA HIS A 51 16.60 14.53 14.42
C HIS A 51 16.19 14.81 12.93
N LYS A 52 16.53 13.89 12.02
CA LYS A 52 16.19 13.92 10.58
C LYS A 52 14.94 13.12 10.21
N SER A 53 14.23 12.53 11.19
CA SER A 53 12.99 11.79 10.92
C SER A 53 11.86 12.75 10.58
N GLU A 54 11.29 12.63 9.40
CA GLU A 54 9.97 13.19 9.15
C GLU A 54 8.93 12.28 9.80
N ILE A 55 8.19 12.82 10.75
CA ILE A 55 7.17 12.09 11.48
C ILE A 55 5.85 12.84 11.34
N ALA A 56 4.84 12.18 10.76
CA ALA A 56 3.49 12.68 10.71
C ALA A 56 2.58 11.84 11.61
N ILE A 57 1.72 12.49 12.39
CA ILE A 57 0.75 11.85 13.28
C ILE A 57 -0.64 12.27 12.80
N ARG A 58 -1.52 11.30 12.56
CA ARG A 58 -2.91 11.54 12.16
C ARG A 58 -3.86 10.74 13.02
N PRO A 59 -4.89 11.35 13.62
CA PRO A 59 -5.95 10.61 14.30
C PRO A 59 -6.79 9.85 13.25
N GLU A 60 -7.01 8.58 13.47
CA GLU A 60 -7.95 7.80 12.66
C GLU A 60 -9.38 8.10 13.13
N LEU A 61 -10.20 8.66 12.27
CA LEU A 61 -11.63 8.82 12.49
C LEU A 61 -12.32 7.48 12.23
N GLN A 62 -12.42 6.62 13.22
CA GLN A 62 -13.25 5.42 13.09
C GLN A 62 -14.73 5.80 13.03
N PRO A 63 -15.51 5.30 12.04
CA PRO A 63 -16.95 5.49 12.04
C PRO A 63 -17.54 4.84 13.29
N ALA A 64 -18.30 5.62 14.07
CA ALA A 64 -18.94 5.14 15.28
C ALA A 64 -19.82 3.92 14.95
N ARG A 65 -19.48 2.75 15.49
CA ARG A 65 -20.34 1.58 15.47
C ARG A 65 -21.63 1.95 16.25
N ARG A 66 -22.80 1.76 15.63
CA ARG A 66 -24.10 1.99 16.29
C ARG A 66 -24.10 1.24 17.64
N GLY A 67 -24.13 2.00 18.74
CA GLY A 67 -24.27 1.46 20.10
C GLY A 67 -23.07 1.58 21.01
N SER A 68 -21.93 2.14 20.61
CA SER A 68 -20.75 2.36 21.47
C SER A 68 -20.54 3.87 21.73
N SER A 69 -20.59 4.26 22.98
CA SER A 69 -20.44 5.67 23.40
C SER A 69 -18.99 6.17 23.51
N SER A 70 -18.00 5.45 22.94
CA SER A 70 -16.58 5.87 22.96
C SER A 70 -15.86 5.28 21.75
N ALA A 71 -15.84 6.02 20.64
CA ALA A 71 -14.86 5.77 19.58
C ALA A 71 -13.48 6.17 20.13
N VAL A 72 -12.64 5.19 20.44
CA VAL A 72 -11.21 5.41 20.67
C VAL A 72 -10.60 5.62 19.28
N ALA A 73 -10.23 6.85 18.96
CA ALA A 73 -9.51 7.13 17.72
C ALA A 73 -8.12 6.50 17.82
N ALA A 74 -7.79 5.61 16.91
CA ALA A 74 -6.43 5.11 16.75
C ALA A 74 -5.56 6.20 16.11
N ASP A 75 -4.31 6.35 16.54
CA ASP A 75 -3.36 7.26 15.90
C ASP A 75 -2.60 6.52 14.80
N ASN A 76 -2.62 7.05 13.58
CA ASN A 76 -1.72 6.64 12.51
C ASN A 76 -0.43 7.46 12.59
N ILE A 77 0.72 6.80 12.73
CA ILE A 77 2.03 7.42 12.87
C ILE A 77 2.86 7.01 11.65
N TYR A 78 3.29 7.97 10.86
CA TYR A 78 4.13 7.77 9.69
C TYR A 78 5.54 8.23 10.00
N ILE A 79 6.51 7.34 9.79
CA ILE A 79 7.92 7.56 10.12
C ILE A 79 8.75 7.29 8.87
N SER A 80 9.47 8.30 8.38
CA SER A 80 10.43 8.14 7.32
C SER A 80 11.82 7.94 7.94
N LEU A 81 12.43 6.76 7.71
CA LEU A 81 13.81 6.47 8.11
C LEU A 81 14.74 6.71 6.93
N SER A 82 15.87 7.36 7.17
CA SER A 82 16.86 7.65 6.13
C SER A 82 17.73 6.44 5.75
N ASP A 83 17.76 5.41 6.61
CA ASP A 83 18.57 4.21 6.43
C ASP A 83 17.74 2.95 6.76
N PRO A 84 17.62 1.99 5.82
CA PRO A 84 16.91 0.73 6.05
C PRO A 84 17.45 -0.08 7.24
N SER A 85 18.74 0.05 7.57
CA SER A 85 19.35 -0.66 8.71
C SER A 85 18.78 -0.21 10.06
N GLN A 86 18.17 0.97 10.14
CA GLN A 86 17.58 1.52 11.35
C GLN A 86 16.21 0.90 11.68
N THR A 87 15.60 0.20 10.73
CA THR A 87 14.27 -0.39 10.91
C THR A 87 14.23 -1.40 12.04
N ALA A 88 15.25 -2.27 12.12
CA ALA A 88 15.34 -3.28 13.18
C ALA A 88 15.48 -2.63 14.57
N ALA A 89 16.26 -1.57 14.69
CA ALA A 89 16.44 -0.82 15.94
C ALA A 89 15.12 -0.14 16.35
N PHE A 90 14.40 0.46 15.39
CA PHE A 90 13.08 1.04 15.66
C PHE A 90 12.05 -0.03 16.07
N ALA A 91 11.97 -1.17 15.39
CA ALA A 91 11.08 -2.28 15.73
C ALA A 91 11.35 -2.81 17.15
N GLN A 92 12.62 -2.91 17.57
CA GLN A 92 12.97 -3.28 18.94
C GLN A 92 12.48 -2.25 19.96
N ALA A 93 12.64 -0.95 19.68
CA ALA A 93 12.17 0.13 20.54
C ALA A 93 10.65 0.14 20.64
N LEU A 94 9.94 -0.04 19.52
CA LEU A 94 8.48 -0.13 19.48
C LEU A 94 7.96 -1.33 20.29
N ASN A 95 8.59 -2.48 20.16
CA ASN A 95 8.24 -3.66 20.95
C ASN A 95 8.50 -3.47 22.46
N ALA A 96 9.50 -2.66 22.85
CA ALA A 96 9.75 -2.31 24.25
C ALA A 96 8.63 -1.39 24.81
N ILE A 97 8.19 -0.40 24.00
CA ILE A 97 7.06 0.47 24.32
C ILE A 97 5.77 -0.36 24.45
N ALA A 98 5.53 -1.27 23.52
CA ALA A 98 4.36 -2.15 23.53
C ALA A 98 4.29 -2.98 24.81
N ARG A 99 5.39 -3.62 25.21
CA ARG A 99 5.45 -4.38 26.48
C ARG A 99 5.18 -3.50 27.71
N LYS A 100 5.68 -2.26 27.71
CA LYS A 100 5.46 -1.30 28.82
C LYS A 100 3.98 -0.95 28.99
N HIS A 101 3.23 -0.89 27.89
CA HIS A 101 1.84 -0.44 27.87
C HIS A 101 0.83 -1.56 27.62
N ASP A 102 1.25 -2.83 27.72
CA ASP A 102 0.43 -4.03 27.53
C ASP A 102 -0.25 -4.07 26.14
N LEU A 103 0.49 -3.65 25.10
CA LEU A 103 0.06 -3.70 23.71
C LEU A 103 0.59 -4.97 23.05
N SER A 104 -0.21 -5.57 22.19
CA SER A 104 0.27 -6.53 21.18
C SER A 104 0.68 -5.78 19.92
N VAL A 105 1.75 -6.23 19.26
CA VAL A 105 2.24 -5.65 18.01
C VAL A 105 2.24 -6.72 16.93
N THR A 106 1.61 -6.40 15.80
CA THR A 106 1.65 -7.23 14.59
C THR A 106 2.42 -6.47 13.52
N GLU A 107 3.48 -7.08 13.01
CA GLU A 107 4.31 -6.53 11.96
C GLU A 107 3.88 -7.08 10.59
N THR A 108 3.71 -6.19 9.61
CA THR A 108 3.47 -6.52 8.20
C THR A 108 4.47 -5.75 7.36
N ALA A 109 5.37 -6.46 6.68
CA ALA A 109 6.38 -5.85 5.82
C ALA A 109 5.96 -5.91 4.35
N SER A 110 6.13 -4.81 3.63
CA SER A 110 6.11 -4.71 2.18
C SER A 110 7.45 -4.18 1.68
N SER A 111 7.65 -4.06 0.37
CA SER A 111 8.95 -3.74 -0.24
C SER A 111 9.59 -2.43 0.25
N SER A 112 8.81 -1.43 0.64
CA SER A 112 9.29 -0.11 1.07
C SER A 112 8.65 0.40 2.37
N VAL A 113 7.64 -0.30 2.90
CA VAL A 113 6.92 0.09 4.11
C VAL A 113 6.80 -1.09 5.05
N ILE A 114 7.13 -0.88 6.31
CA ILE A 114 6.82 -1.81 7.39
C ILE A 114 5.73 -1.19 8.24
N ARG A 115 4.62 -1.90 8.37
CA ARG A 115 3.50 -1.50 9.18
C ARG A 115 3.50 -2.29 10.49
N PHE A 116 3.35 -1.58 11.60
CA PHE A 116 3.17 -2.15 12.92
C PHE A 116 1.79 -1.76 13.44
N ASP A 117 0.98 -2.74 13.68
CA ASP A 117 -0.35 -2.61 14.26
C ASP A 117 -0.29 -2.86 15.77
N CYS A 118 -0.58 -1.84 16.57
CA CYS A 118 -0.54 -1.90 18.02
C CYS A 118 -1.96 -1.99 18.58
N ASP A 119 -2.27 -3.08 19.28
CA ASP A 119 -3.60 -3.34 19.83
C ASP A 119 -3.53 -3.47 21.35
N PHE A 120 -4.50 -2.87 22.06
CA PHE A 120 -4.73 -3.02 23.49
C PHE A 120 -5.98 -3.84 23.73
N HIS A 121 -5.85 -5.04 24.27
CA HIS A 121 -6.96 -5.99 24.47
C HIS A 121 -7.83 -6.21 23.20
N GLY A 122 -7.16 -6.28 22.04
CA GLY A 122 -7.82 -6.52 20.75
C GLY A 122 -8.44 -5.27 20.10
N ALA A 123 -8.29 -4.08 20.71
CA ALA A 123 -8.69 -2.82 20.11
C ALA A 123 -7.47 -2.07 19.56
N ARG A 124 -7.50 -1.69 18.27
CA ARG A 124 -6.44 -0.91 17.64
C ARG A 124 -6.27 0.43 18.33
N THR A 125 -5.03 0.73 18.73
CA THR A 125 -4.67 2.01 19.39
C THR A 125 -3.76 2.86 18.53
N HIS A 126 -2.80 2.22 17.85
CA HIS A 126 -1.86 2.89 16.95
C HIS A 126 -1.59 2.01 15.73
N THR A 127 -1.41 2.65 14.58
CA THR A 127 -0.82 2.03 13.39
C THR A 127 0.43 2.82 13.04
N VAL A 128 1.58 2.16 13.07
CA VAL A 128 2.87 2.82 12.77
C VAL A 128 3.36 2.35 11.41
N HIS A 129 3.51 3.29 10.48
CA HIS A 129 4.04 3.06 9.15
C HIS A 129 5.49 3.53 9.10
N VAL A 130 6.42 2.62 8.89
CA VAL A 130 7.85 2.94 8.72
C VAL A 130 8.19 2.83 7.25
N VAL A 131 8.54 3.97 6.66
CA VAL A 131 8.95 4.09 5.26
C VAL A 131 10.48 4.15 5.23
N THR A 132 11.09 3.29 4.44
CA THR A 132 12.54 3.30 4.20
C THR A 132 12.80 3.61 2.72
N PRO A 133 13.83 4.43 2.39
CA PRO A 133 14.25 4.57 1.01
C PRO A 133 14.57 3.19 0.43
N LEU A 134 14.14 2.93 -0.78
CA LEU A 134 14.58 1.71 -1.49
C LEU A 134 16.10 1.78 -1.53
N ALA A 135 16.77 0.88 -0.82
CA ALA A 135 18.22 0.77 -0.94
C ALA A 135 18.55 0.61 -2.44
N ALA A 136 19.33 1.51 -2.99
CA ALA A 136 19.90 1.34 -4.32
C ALA A 136 20.59 -0.05 -4.31
N ARG A 137 19.97 -1.04 -4.92
CA ARG A 137 20.53 -2.38 -5.03
C ARG A 137 21.83 -2.24 -5.80
N GLY A 138 22.92 -2.20 -5.06
CA GLY A 138 24.26 -2.39 -5.61
C GLY A 138 24.22 -3.64 -6.48
N ALA A 139 24.88 -3.54 -7.64
CA ALA A 139 24.97 -4.57 -8.65
C ALA A 139 25.17 -5.97 -8.03
N ALA A 140 24.11 -6.73 -7.92
CA ALA A 140 24.17 -8.15 -7.65
C ALA A 140 24.45 -8.86 -8.98
N THR A 141 25.64 -9.40 -9.07
CA THR A 141 26.18 -10.23 -10.13
C THR A 141 25.19 -11.26 -10.63
N HIS A 142 25.12 -11.36 -11.96
CA HIS A 142 24.41 -12.39 -12.70
C HIS A 142 24.67 -13.80 -12.14
N ALA A 143 23.69 -14.38 -11.48
CA ALA A 143 23.62 -15.80 -11.23
C ALA A 143 22.18 -16.27 -11.43
N SER A 144 22.01 -17.06 -12.44
CA SER A 144 20.93 -18.03 -12.69
C SER A 144 19.64 -17.56 -13.34
N ALA A 145 19.70 -17.51 -14.67
CA ALA A 145 18.53 -17.64 -15.55
C ALA A 145 17.82 -19.02 -15.46
N SER A 146 18.24 -19.92 -14.58
CA SER A 146 17.68 -21.25 -14.39
C SER A 146 16.56 -21.33 -13.33
N ALA A 147 16.43 -20.33 -12.45
CA ALA A 147 15.39 -20.37 -11.40
C ALA A 147 14.01 -19.84 -11.88
N ALA A 148 13.98 -19.08 -12.98
CA ALA A 148 12.73 -18.51 -13.51
C ALA A 148 11.82 -19.54 -14.22
N ALA A 149 12.37 -20.67 -14.65
CA ALA A 149 11.58 -21.74 -15.28
C ALA A 149 10.88 -22.65 -14.26
N SER A 150 11.43 -22.79 -13.05
CA SER A 150 10.83 -23.61 -11.98
C SER A 150 9.77 -22.85 -11.16
N ALA A 151 9.76 -21.52 -11.19
CA ALA A 151 8.77 -20.72 -10.48
C ALA A 151 7.37 -20.74 -11.13
N ARG A 152 7.25 -21.21 -12.37
CA ARG A 152 5.96 -21.36 -13.06
C ARG A 152 5.18 -22.62 -12.68
N GLN A 153 5.74 -23.51 -11.89
CA GLN A 153 5.08 -24.77 -11.47
C GLN A 153 4.72 -24.85 -9.99
N SER A 154 4.99 -23.83 -9.18
CA SER A 154 4.57 -23.76 -7.78
C SER A 154 3.58 -22.60 -7.54
N ALA A 155 2.51 -22.51 -8.36
CA ALA A 155 1.31 -21.75 -8.02
C ALA A 155 0.52 -22.52 -6.96
N GLY A 156 1.10 -22.67 -5.77
CA GLY A 156 0.51 -23.39 -4.65
C GLY A 156 0.85 -22.70 -3.35
N ALA A 157 -0.15 -22.05 -2.72
CA ALA A 157 -0.26 -21.63 -1.33
C ALA A 157 0.13 -20.19 -0.92
N GLY A 158 0.13 -19.21 -1.83
CA GLY A 158 0.15 -17.80 -1.41
C GLY A 158 -1.25 -17.17 -1.53
N ASN A 159 -1.65 -16.30 -0.59
CA ASN A 159 -2.89 -15.54 -0.71
C ASN A 159 -2.93 -14.76 -2.03
N PRO A 160 -4.09 -14.76 -2.76
CA PRO A 160 -4.24 -13.97 -3.99
C PRO A 160 -3.93 -12.49 -3.74
N ARG A 161 -3.20 -11.85 -4.64
CA ARG A 161 -2.71 -10.47 -4.49
C ARG A 161 -3.45 -9.53 -5.43
N LEU A 162 -3.87 -8.37 -4.91
CA LEU A 162 -4.52 -7.32 -5.69
C LEU A 162 -3.79 -6.00 -5.47
N ALA A 163 -3.26 -5.40 -6.54
CA ALA A 163 -2.80 -4.02 -6.53
C ALA A 163 -3.88 -3.12 -7.11
N ILE A 164 -4.18 -2.02 -6.40
CA ILE A 164 -5.09 -0.98 -6.86
C ILE A 164 -4.27 0.28 -7.11
N ILE A 165 -4.33 0.77 -8.33
CA ILE A 165 -3.70 2.02 -8.76
C ILE A 165 -4.79 3.06 -8.91
N ILE A 166 -4.58 4.26 -8.36
CA ILE A 166 -5.45 5.41 -8.53
C ILE A 166 -4.69 6.45 -9.38
N ASP A 167 -5.16 6.62 -10.61
CA ASP A 167 -4.58 7.53 -11.58
C ASP A 167 -5.10 8.99 -11.42
N ASP A 168 -4.58 9.92 -12.20
CA ASP A 168 -5.00 11.32 -12.33
C ASP A 168 -4.92 12.15 -11.03
N LEU A 169 -4.06 11.80 -10.09
CA LEU A 169 -3.80 12.66 -8.94
C LEU A 169 -2.89 13.84 -9.32
N GLY A 170 -3.02 14.97 -8.62
CA GLY A 170 -2.21 16.17 -8.84
C GLY A 170 -2.99 17.48 -8.92
N TYR A 171 -4.32 17.43 -9.09
CA TYR A 171 -5.14 18.61 -9.32
C TYR A 171 -6.15 18.89 -8.19
N ASP A 172 -6.90 17.87 -7.76
CA ASP A 172 -7.99 18.00 -6.78
C ASP A 172 -7.54 17.55 -5.40
N ARG A 173 -7.35 18.51 -4.51
CA ARG A 173 -6.94 18.27 -3.13
C ARG A 173 -7.96 17.42 -2.37
N SER A 174 -9.25 17.70 -2.53
CA SER A 174 -10.32 17.00 -1.80
C SER A 174 -10.42 15.53 -2.24
N ALA A 175 -10.32 15.29 -3.54
CA ALA A 175 -10.30 13.93 -4.07
C ALA A 175 -9.06 13.15 -3.62
N ALA A 176 -7.88 13.79 -3.64
CA ALA A 176 -6.65 13.20 -3.17
C ALA A 176 -6.71 12.85 -1.67
N ASP A 177 -7.19 13.76 -0.83
CA ASP A 177 -7.36 13.52 0.61
C ASP A 177 -8.28 12.32 0.88
N ALA A 178 -9.36 12.20 0.11
CA ALA A 178 -10.30 11.09 0.23
C ALA A 178 -9.68 9.75 -0.20
N VAL A 179 -8.84 9.73 -1.25
CA VAL A 179 -8.08 8.55 -1.67
C VAL A 179 -7.09 8.13 -0.60
N LEU A 180 -6.27 9.09 -0.15
CA LEU A 180 -5.26 8.85 0.87
C LEU A 180 -5.84 8.49 2.25
N ALA A 181 -7.13 8.72 2.49
CA ALA A 181 -7.83 8.34 3.72
C ALA A 181 -8.39 6.90 3.70
N LEU A 182 -8.27 6.15 2.59
CA LEU A 182 -8.85 4.81 2.46
C LEU A 182 -8.24 3.77 3.40
N GLY A 183 -6.99 3.95 3.84
CA GLY A 183 -6.38 3.19 4.94
C GLY A 183 -5.94 1.76 4.62
N PHE A 184 -5.89 1.36 3.36
CA PHE A 184 -5.28 0.12 2.87
C PHE A 184 -4.19 0.44 1.85
N PRO A 185 -3.25 -0.48 1.53
CA PRO A 185 -2.17 -0.23 0.58
C PRO A 185 -2.70 0.19 -0.79
N LEU A 186 -2.28 1.36 -1.26
CA LEU A 186 -2.61 1.89 -2.58
C LEU A 186 -1.33 2.27 -3.33
N THR A 187 -1.39 2.18 -4.64
CA THR A 187 -0.44 2.82 -5.53
C THR A 187 -1.10 4.05 -6.13
N VAL A 188 -0.57 5.23 -5.84
CA VAL A 188 -1.11 6.49 -6.36
C VAL A 188 -0.26 6.95 -7.53
N SER A 189 -0.90 7.25 -8.64
CA SER A 189 -0.25 7.68 -9.87
C SER A 189 -0.56 9.15 -10.10
N VAL A 190 0.51 9.97 -10.06
CA VAL A 190 0.42 11.43 -10.01
C VAL A 190 0.81 12.01 -11.36
N LEU A 191 -0.05 12.85 -11.92
CA LEU A 191 0.23 13.65 -13.11
C LEU A 191 1.34 14.67 -12.80
N PRO A 192 2.32 14.85 -13.70
CA PRO A 192 3.38 15.83 -13.51
C PRO A 192 2.89 17.26 -13.79
N HIS A 193 3.67 18.24 -13.32
CA HIS A 193 3.48 19.68 -13.60
C HIS A 193 2.13 20.27 -13.18
N LEU A 194 1.34 19.57 -12.37
CA LEU A 194 0.12 20.11 -11.78
C LEU A 194 0.41 20.80 -10.44
N PRO A 195 -0.48 21.70 -10.00
CA PRO A 195 -0.24 22.51 -8.80
C PRO A 195 0.03 21.71 -7.52
N LEU A 196 -0.50 20.48 -7.43
CA LEU A 196 -0.38 19.62 -6.24
C LEU A 196 0.51 18.40 -6.48
N SER A 197 1.16 18.25 -7.64
CA SER A 197 1.90 17.03 -7.99
C SER A 197 2.95 16.65 -6.93
N SER A 198 3.88 17.56 -6.62
CA SER A 198 4.92 17.29 -5.63
C SER A 198 4.36 17.11 -4.23
N GLU A 199 3.42 17.97 -3.82
CA GLU A 199 2.82 17.92 -2.49
C GLU A 199 2.11 16.58 -2.25
N LEU A 200 1.32 16.11 -3.23
CA LEU A 200 0.59 14.85 -3.12
C LEU A 200 1.52 13.63 -3.18
N ALA A 201 2.56 13.67 -4.01
CA ALA A 201 3.56 12.61 -4.06
C ALA A 201 4.30 12.47 -2.71
N GLU A 202 4.72 13.59 -2.13
CA GLU A 202 5.34 13.62 -0.81
C GLU A 202 4.38 13.13 0.29
N GLU A 203 3.11 13.55 0.21
CA GLU A 203 2.11 13.15 1.20
C GLU A 203 1.79 11.66 1.11
N ALA A 204 1.59 11.12 -0.10
CA ALA A 204 1.37 9.70 -0.32
C ALA A 204 2.54 8.87 0.23
N GLN A 205 3.77 9.28 -0.09
CA GLN A 205 4.97 8.64 0.44
C GLN A 205 5.01 8.68 1.99
N ARG A 206 4.70 9.81 2.61
CA ARG A 206 4.66 9.93 4.08
C ARG A 206 3.59 9.05 4.72
N ARG A 207 2.48 8.80 4.00
CA ARG A 207 1.39 7.92 4.46
C ARG A 207 1.67 6.45 4.26
N GLY A 208 2.73 6.11 3.52
CA GLY A 208 3.12 4.75 3.20
C GLY A 208 2.43 4.19 1.96
N ASP A 209 1.81 5.04 1.15
CA ASP A 209 1.32 4.66 -0.18
C ASP A 209 2.47 4.67 -1.18
N GLN A 210 2.37 3.83 -2.21
CA GLN A 210 3.35 3.82 -3.29
C GLN A 210 3.05 4.92 -4.30
N VAL A 211 4.09 5.66 -4.70
CA VAL A 211 3.97 6.72 -5.71
C VAL A 211 4.43 6.20 -7.08
N MET A 212 3.67 6.54 -8.13
CA MET A 212 4.03 6.39 -9.53
C MET A 212 3.91 7.72 -10.25
N LEU A 213 4.72 7.91 -11.30
CA LEU A 213 4.51 8.97 -12.29
C LEU A 213 3.41 8.53 -13.27
N HIS A 214 2.31 9.25 -13.31
CA HIS A 214 1.31 9.13 -14.38
C HIS A 214 1.80 9.89 -15.59
N LEU A 215 2.44 9.17 -16.53
CA LEU A 215 3.22 9.73 -17.62
C LEU A 215 2.33 10.14 -18.77
N PRO A 216 2.19 11.45 -19.06
CA PRO A 216 1.43 11.92 -20.22
C PRO A 216 2.04 11.45 -21.53
N MET A 217 1.21 10.83 -22.38
CA MET A 217 1.62 10.24 -23.64
C MET A 217 0.58 10.50 -24.74
N GLU A 218 1.05 10.70 -25.99
CA GLU A 218 0.23 11.05 -27.14
C GLU A 218 -0.92 10.06 -27.36
N SER A 219 -2.14 10.61 -27.52
CA SER A 219 -3.37 9.86 -27.81
C SER A 219 -3.75 9.94 -29.29
N GLU A 220 -4.41 8.90 -29.82
CA GLU A 220 -5.06 8.91 -31.13
C GLU A 220 -6.45 9.57 -31.10
N ALA A 221 -7.02 9.83 -29.91
CA ALA A 221 -8.39 10.31 -29.80
C ALA A 221 -8.56 11.70 -30.40
N ASP A 222 -9.50 11.84 -31.32
CA ASP A 222 -9.91 13.14 -31.89
C ASP A 222 -10.37 14.06 -30.76
N GLY A 223 -9.73 15.23 -30.64
CA GLY A 223 -10.04 16.22 -29.60
C GLY A 223 -9.40 15.98 -28.24
N ALA A 224 -8.54 14.98 -28.08
CA ALA A 224 -7.68 14.89 -26.92
C ALA A 224 -6.81 16.15 -26.87
N LYS A 225 -6.88 16.91 -25.76
CA LYS A 225 -6.00 18.06 -25.60
C LYS A 225 -4.60 17.54 -25.30
N PRO A 226 -3.59 17.95 -26.09
CA PRO A 226 -2.21 17.62 -25.74
C PRO A 226 -1.88 18.22 -24.37
N GLU A 227 -1.20 17.44 -23.55
CA GLU A 227 -0.58 17.98 -22.36
C GLU A 227 0.59 18.89 -22.74
N ASP A 228 0.87 19.91 -21.94
CA ASP A 228 1.98 20.85 -22.21
C ASP A 228 3.32 20.11 -22.32
N VAL A 229 3.46 19.03 -21.56
CA VAL A 229 4.61 18.11 -21.61
C VAL A 229 4.10 16.68 -21.69
N GLU A 230 4.20 16.06 -22.87
CA GLU A 230 3.84 14.65 -23.07
C GLU A 230 4.87 13.96 -23.98
N LEU A 231 4.96 12.65 -23.92
CA LEU A 231 5.76 11.86 -24.86
C LEU A 231 4.99 11.67 -26.17
N ARG A 232 5.63 12.03 -27.29
CA ARG A 232 5.04 11.98 -28.63
C ARG A 232 5.80 11.07 -29.55
N VAL A 233 5.09 10.45 -30.46
CA VAL A 233 5.67 9.69 -31.57
C VAL A 233 6.65 10.57 -32.37
N GLY A 234 7.81 9.98 -32.68
CA GLY A 234 8.88 10.69 -33.36
C GLY A 234 9.90 11.41 -32.48
N MET A 235 9.71 11.42 -31.15
CA MET A 235 10.74 11.91 -30.23
C MET A 235 11.98 11.03 -30.28
N SER A 236 13.16 11.65 -30.29
CA SER A 236 14.44 10.96 -30.12
C SER A 236 14.61 10.49 -28.67
N ALA A 237 15.49 9.52 -28.45
CA ALA A 237 15.81 9.03 -27.09
C ALA A 237 16.26 10.15 -26.14
N ALA A 238 17.03 11.12 -26.62
CA ALA A 238 17.46 12.26 -25.81
C ALA A 238 16.27 13.18 -25.43
N GLN A 239 15.31 13.38 -26.33
CA GLN A 239 14.10 14.15 -26.04
C GLN A 239 13.20 13.43 -25.04
N VAL A 240 13.04 12.11 -25.19
CA VAL A 240 12.29 11.26 -24.24
C VAL A 240 12.93 11.33 -22.86
N ASP A 241 14.24 11.13 -22.76
CA ASP A 241 14.98 11.18 -21.51
C ASP A 241 14.86 12.53 -20.79
N ALA A 242 15.01 13.64 -21.54
CA ALA A 242 14.87 14.98 -21.02
C ALA A 242 13.43 15.31 -20.59
N ALA A 243 12.42 14.82 -21.31
CA ALA A 243 11.01 15.01 -20.93
C ALA A 243 10.70 14.22 -19.66
N LEU A 244 11.10 12.94 -19.61
CA LEU A 244 10.92 12.09 -18.43
C LEU A 244 11.57 12.68 -17.19
N ALA A 245 12.81 13.20 -17.29
CA ALA A 245 13.50 13.84 -16.17
C ALA A 245 12.69 15.01 -15.61
N ARG A 246 12.23 15.94 -16.49
CA ARG A 246 11.40 17.08 -16.05
C ARG A 246 10.10 16.67 -15.38
N MET A 247 9.45 15.60 -15.85
CA MET A 247 8.22 15.11 -15.24
C MET A 247 8.50 14.49 -13.85
N LEU A 248 9.57 13.71 -13.72
CA LEU A 248 9.99 13.11 -12.45
C LEU A 248 10.40 14.16 -11.40
N ASP A 249 10.96 15.30 -11.82
CA ASP A 249 11.30 16.41 -10.92
C ASP A 249 10.07 16.95 -10.16
N THR A 250 8.87 16.79 -10.72
CA THR A 250 7.61 17.24 -10.11
C THR A 250 6.81 16.12 -9.41
N VAL A 251 7.26 14.88 -9.54
CA VAL A 251 6.66 13.72 -8.87
C VAL A 251 7.74 12.97 -8.09
N PRO A 252 8.20 13.52 -6.95
CA PRO A 252 9.21 12.87 -6.13
C PRO A 252 8.73 11.51 -5.62
N TYR A 253 9.67 10.63 -5.29
CA TYR A 253 9.43 9.27 -4.80
C TYR A 253 8.74 8.31 -5.78
N ALA A 254 8.59 8.68 -7.05
CA ALA A 254 8.05 7.78 -8.06
C ALA A 254 8.90 6.50 -8.17
N ALA A 255 8.31 5.36 -7.80
CA ALA A 255 8.95 4.04 -7.88
C ALA A 255 8.76 3.39 -9.25
N GLY A 256 7.80 3.88 -10.03
CA GLY A 256 7.45 3.38 -11.34
C GLY A 256 6.64 4.38 -12.15
N VAL A 257 6.23 3.95 -13.31
CA VAL A 257 5.51 4.77 -14.30
C VAL A 257 4.35 3.96 -14.87
N ASN A 258 3.19 4.61 -15.10
CA ASN A 258 2.16 4.10 -15.99
C ASN A 258 1.74 5.20 -16.98
N ASN A 259 1.17 4.83 -18.11
CA ASN A 259 0.79 5.81 -19.14
C ASN A 259 -0.55 6.48 -18.82
N HIS A 260 -0.54 7.82 -18.82
CA HIS A 260 -1.74 8.66 -18.97
C HIS A 260 -2.08 8.80 -20.45
N GLN A 261 -3.32 8.48 -20.83
CA GLN A 261 -3.70 8.39 -22.24
C GLN A 261 -2.76 7.45 -23.01
N GLY A 262 -2.15 7.92 -24.10
CA GLY A 262 -1.08 7.22 -24.81
C GLY A 262 -1.54 6.12 -25.78
N SER A 263 -2.78 6.16 -26.27
CA SER A 263 -3.26 5.16 -27.23
C SER A 263 -2.39 5.11 -28.51
N ARG A 264 -1.86 6.25 -28.98
CA ARG A 264 -0.91 6.33 -30.09
C ARG A 264 0.51 6.00 -29.66
N ALA A 265 0.97 6.60 -28.58
CA ALA A 265 2.34 6.49 -28.11
C ALA A 265 2.71 5.08 -27.68
N THR A 266 1.83 4.38 -26.94
CA THR A 266 2.10 3.01 -26.47
C THR A 266 2.04 1.98 -27.60
N ALA A 267 1.41 2.30 -28.73
CA ALA A 267 1.39 1.47 -29.92
C ALA A 267 2.61 1.68 -30.83
N ASP A 268 3.45 2.72 -30.59
CA ASP A 268 4.63 3.01 -31.38
C ASP A 268 5.89 2.31 -30.83
N PRO A 269 6.45 1.32 -31.55
CA PRO A 269 7.63 0.60 -31.06
C PRO A 269 8.88 1.46 -30.93
N ALA A 270 9.04 2.49 -31.77
CA ALA A 270 10.23 3.34 -31.75
C ALA A 270 10.25 4.24 -30.50
N LEU A 271 9.10 4.81 -30.14
CA LEU A 271 8.97 5.58 -28.91
C LEU A 271 9.16 4.70 -27.67
N MET A 272 8.57 3.50 -27.65
CA MET A 272 8.76 2.57 -26.54
C MET A 272 10.22 2.09 -26.43
N GLN A 273 10.91 1.89 -27.56
CA GLN A 273 12.34 1.59 -27.59
C GLN A 273 13.19 2.74 -27.01
N ALA A 274 12.76 3.99 -27.17
CA ALA A 274 13.42 5.15 -26.59
C ALA A 274 13.13 5.28 -25.07
N LEU A 275 11.89 4.98 -24.64
CA LEU A 275 11.45 5.16 -23.24
C LEU A 275 12.02 4.10 -22.31
N MET A 276 11.97 2.81 -22.67
CA MET A 276 12.26 1.73 -21.73
C MET A 276 13.70 1.75 -21.19
N PRO A 277 14.75 2.06 -21.98
CA PRO A 277 16.11 2.23 -21.42
C PRO A 277 16.19 3.38 -20.41
N ALA A 278 15.46 4.48 -20.61
CA ALA A 278 15.45 5.63 -19.71
C ALA A 278 14.79 5.28 -18.36
N LEU A 279 13.73 4.44 -18.36
CA LEU A 279 13.12 3.90 -17.14
C LEU A 279 14.09 2.95 -16.43
N ARG A 280 14.72 2.03 -17.17
CA ARG A 280 15.67 1.08 -16.62
C ARG A 280 16.85 1.75 -15.92
N GLN A 281 17.43 2.77 -16.53
CA GLN A 281 18.55 3.53 -15.95
C GLN A 281 18.20 4.18 -14.62
N ARG A 282 16.91 4.53 -14.43
CA ARG A 282 16.39 5.13 -13.19
C ARG A 282 15.86 4.10 -12.19
N GLY A 283 15.89 2.83 -12.53
CA GLY A 283 15.35 1.76 -11.68
C GLY A 283 13.82 1.78 -11.54
N LEU A 284 13.13 2.42 -12.48
CA LEU A 284 11.66 2.54 -12.48
C LEU A 284 11.02 1.32 -13.12
N PHE A 285 9.93 0.82 -12.52
CA PHE A 285 9.09 -0.18 -13.15
C PHE A 285 8.03 0.47 -14.06
N PHE A 286 7.40 -0.32 -14.91
CA PHE A 286 6.37 0.14 -15.82
C PHE A 286 5.07 -0.67 -15.69
N VAL A 287 3.93 0.02 -15.62
CA VAL A 287 2.61 -0.58 -15.73
C VAL A 287 1.93 -0.08 -17.00
N ASP A 288 1.66 -0.97 -17.94
CA ASP A 288 0.87 -0.66 -19.13
C ASP A 288 -0.60 -0.50 -18.73
N SER A 289 -1.12 0.74 -18.79
CA SER A 289 -2.53 1.05 -18.50
C SER A 289 -3.48 0.52 -19.58
N ARG A 290 -2.94 0.02 -20.73
CA ARG A 290 -3.71 -0.59 -21.82
C ARG A 290 -4.86 0.31 -22.29
N THR A 291 -4.55 1.55 -22.63
CA THR A 291 -5.50 2.52 -23.19
C THR A 291 -5.86 2.20 -24.65
N ASP A 292 -5.07 1.35 -25.32
CA ASP A 292 -5.35 0.78 -26.63
C ASP A 292 -4.99 -0.71 -26.66
N ALA A 293 -5.73 -1.50 -27.45
CA ALA A 293 -5.47 -2.93 -27.60
C ALA A 293 -4.18 -3.22 -28.39
N LYS A 294 -3.69 -2.26 -29.21
CA LYS A 294 -2.47 -2.38 -30.02
C LYS A 294 -1.20 -2.05 -29.25
N THR A 295 -1.31 -1.69 -27.95
CA THR A 295 -0.13 -1.36 -27.15
C THR A 295 0.96 -2.42 -27.28
N VAL A 296 2.20 -1.99 -27.43
CA VAL A 296 3.41 -2.83 -27.39
C VAL A 296 4.24 -2.55 -26.14
N ALA A 297 3.78 -1.61 -25.28
CA ALA A 297 4.57 -1.06 -24.18
C ALA A 297 5.02 -2.14 -23.19
N TYR A 298 4.12 -3.03 -22.75
CA TYR A 298 4.48 -4.14 -21.85
C TYR A 298 5.58 -5.03 -22.46
N ASN A 299 5.40 -5.49 -23.70
CA ASN A 299 6.38 -6.35 -24.38
C ASN A 299 7.74 -5.66 -24.57
N MET A 300 7.73 -4.35 -24.82
CA MET A 300 8.95 -3.56 -24.97
C MET A 300 9.66 -3.35 -23.65
N ALA A 301 8.93 -3.19 -22.55
CA ALA A 301 9.47 -3.12 -21.21
C ALA A 301 10.17 -4.44 -20.83
N GLU A 302 9.52 -5.60 -21.02
CA GLU A 302 10.11 -6.91 -20.78
C GLU A 302 11.41 -7.11 -21.59
N ARG A 303 11.40 -6.80 -22.89
CA ARG A 303 12.58 -6.90 -23.75
C ARG A 303 13.74 -6.02 -23.31
N ALA A 304 13.43 -4.85 -22.73
CA ALA A 304 14.43 -3.91 -22.23
C ALA A 304 14.92 -4.28 -20.81
N GLY A 305 14.34 -5.28 -20.17
CA GLY A 305 14.64 -5.66 -18.77
C GLY A 305 14.14 -4.63 -17.77
N VAL A 306 13.04 -3.93 -18.09
CA VAL A 306 12.30 -3.08 -17.17
C VAL A 306 11.27 -3.97 -16.48
N PRO A 307 11.24 -4.05 -15.13
CA PRO A 307 10.18 -4.77 -14.44
C PRO A 307 8.82 -4.20 -14.85
N ALA A 308 7.91 -5.03 -15.33
CA ALA A 308 6.66 -4.53 -15.90
C ALA A 308 5.46 -5.41 -15.57
N ALA A 309 4.27 -4.79 -15.68
CA ALA A 309 2.99 -5.47 -15.63
C ALA A 309 1.98 -4.75 -16.54
N SER A 310 0.81 -5.36 -16.73
CA SER A 310 -0.31 -4.73 -17.43
C SER A 310 -1.53 -4.64 -16.55
N ARG A 311 -2.31 -3.57 -16.69
CA ARG A 311 -3.65 -3.47 -16.11
C ARG A 311 -4.53 -4.60 -16.61
N LYS A 312 -5.20 -5.27 -15.71
CA LYS A 312 -6.17 -6.31 -16.04
C LYS A 312 -7.61 -5.83 -15.93
N VAL A 313 -7.90 -5.03 -14.91
CA VAL A 313 -9.25 -4.52 -14.67
C VAL A 313 -9.24 -3.00 -14.66
N PHE A 314 -10.20 -2.38 -15.36
CA PHE A 314 -10.49 -0.97 -15.27
C PHE A 314 -11.70 -0.79 -14.37
N LEU A 315 -11.54 -0.10 -13.24
CA LEU A 315 -12.55 -0.09 -12.20
C LEU A 315 -13.75 0.80 -12.53
N ASP A 316 -13.52 1.95 -13.14
CA ASP A 316 -14.47 3.04 -13.23
C ASP A 316 -14.70 3.57 -14.66
N ASP A 317 -14.61 2.71 -15.66
CA ASP A 317 -15.07 2.98 -17.01
C ASP A 317 -16.55 3.43 -16.98
N VAL A 318 -17.37 2.74 -16.21
CA VAL A 318 -18.70 3.19 -15.85
C VAL A 318 -18.68 3.81 -14.44
N ALA A 319 -18.80 5.14 -14.38
CA ALA A 319 -18.68 5.93 -13.15
C ALA A 319 -19.90 5.77 -12.21
N SER A 320 -20.27 4.54 -11.87
CA SER A 320 -21.27 4.24 -10.86
C SER A 320 -20.74 3.29 -9.81
N ARG A 321 -21.09 3.52 -8.53
CA ARG A 321 -20.64 2.69 -7.41
C ARG A 321 -20.92 1.20 -7.63
N SER A 322 -22.11 0.85 -8.14
CA SER A 322 -22.48 -0.55 -8.37
C SER A 322 -21.70 -1.21 -9.51
N ALA A 323 -21.33 -0.47 -10.57
CA ALA A 323 -20.47 -0.96 -11.63
C ALA A 323 -19.05 -1.16 -11.12
N ILE A 324 -18.52 -0.22 -10.34
CA ILE A 324 -17.18 -0.28 -9.76
C ILE A 324 -17.05 -1.45 -8.79
N LEU A 325 -18.04 -1.70 -7.93
CA LEU A 325 -18.07 -2.87 -7.05
C LEU A 325 -18.02 -4.20 -7.83
N LYS A 326 -18.69 -4.28 -8.99
CA LYS A 326 -18.62 -5.45 -9.88
C LYS A 326 -17.22 -5.62 -10.48
N GLN A 327 -16.56 -4.52 -10.89
CA GLN A 327 -15.20 -4.59 -11.41
C GLN A 327 -14.20 -4.95 -10.31
N LEU A 328 -14.39 -4.47 -9.10
CA LEU A 328 -13.56 -4.83 -7.95
C LEU A 328 -13.70 -6.33 -7.61
N ASP A 329 -14.93 -6.88 -7.65
CA ASP A 329 -15.14 -8.32 -7.47
C ASP A 329 -14.57 -9.14 -8.64
N LEU A 330 -14.60 -8.63 -9.90
CA LEU A 330 -13.90 -9.23 -11.03
C LEU A 330 -12.38 -9.27 -10.79
N ALA A 331 -11.80 -8.16 -10.33
CA ALA A 331 -10.38 -8.09 -10.00
C ALA A 331 -9.98 -9.12 -8.93
N ALA A 332 -10.83 -9.30 -7.92
CA ALA A 332 -10.63 -10.30 -6.88
C ALA A 332 -10.68 -11.74 -7.43
N ARG A 333 -11.66 -12.05 -8.31
CA ARG A 333 -11.74 -13.36 -8.99
C ARG A 333 -10.53 -13.61 -9.88
N ASP A 334 -10.06 -12.60 -10.59
CA ASP A 334 -8.87 -12.70 -11.41
C ASP A 334 -7.62 -12.96 -10.55
N ALA A 335 -7.50 -12.28 -9.42
CA ALA A 335 -6.43 -12.53 -8.45
C ALA A 335 -6.47 -13.97 -7.91
N GLN A 336 -7.66 -14.49 -7.60
CA GLN A 336 -7.85 -15.87 -7.14
C GLN A 336 -7.47 -16.91 -8.21
N ARG A 337 -7.79 -16.65 -9.48
CA ARG A 337 -7.49 -17.54 -10.59
C ARG A 337 -6.01 -17.52 -10.98
N ASP A 338 -5.40 -16.33 -11.06
CA ASP A 338 -4.08 -16.11 -11.66
C ASP A 338 -3.00 -15.86 -10.62
N GLY A 339 -3.36 -15.79 -9.32
CA GLY A 339 -2.46 -15.50 -8.20
C GLY A 339 -2.30 -14.01 -7.94
N PHE A 340 -2.55 -13.13 -8.93
CA PHE A 340 -2.50 -11.68 -8.76
C PHE A 340 -3.30 -10.93 -9.83
N THR A 341 -3.63 -9.66 -9.53
CA THR A 341 -4.29 -8.75 -10.47
C THR A 341 -3.89 -7.30 -10.19
N ILE A 342 -3.78 -6.49 -11.24
CA ILE A 342 -3.67 -5.03 -11.17
C ILE A 342 -4.97 -4.43 -11.68
N ALA A 343 -5.60 -3.61 -10.83
CA ALA A 343 -6.78 -2.82 -11.16
C ALA A 343 -6.45 -1.33 -11.12
N ILE A 344 -6.98 -0.57 -12.08
CA ILE A 344 -6.79 0.90 -12.17
C ILE A 344 -8.14 1.58 -12.09
N GLY A 345 -8.20 2.67 -11.32
CA GLY A 345 -9.33 3.60 -11.24
C GLY A 345 -8.86 5.03 -11.04
N HIS A 346 -9.81 5.96 -10.92
CA HIS A 346 -9.53 7.40 -10.80
C HIS A 346 -10.12 7.93 -9.49
N PRO A 347 -9.70 9.13 -9.01
CA PRO A 347 -10.11 9.69 -7.73
C PRO A 347 -11.53 10.29 -7.80
N ARG A 348 -12.47 9.52 -8.34
CA ARG A 348 -13.89 9.92 -8.45
C ARG A 348 -14.65 9.56 -7.19
N PRO A 349 -15.63 10.36 -6.75
CA PRO A 349 -16.40 10.05 -5.54
C PRO A 349 -17.02 8.64 -5.54
N ALA A 350 -17.50 8.17 -6.69
CA ALA A 350 -18.06 6.82 -6.83
C ALA A 350 -17.00 5.72 -6.66
N THR A 351 -15.77 5.94 -7.16
CA THR A 351 -14.65 5.01 -7.03
C THR A 351 -14.19 4.93 -5.57
N ILE A 352 -13.98 6.07 -4.93
CA ILE A 352 -13.57 6.14 -3.52
C ILE A 352 -14.60 5.45 -2.63
N ALA A 353 -15.90 5.74 -2.82
CA ALA A 353 -16.99 5.10 -2.07
C ALA A 353 -17.05 3.58 -2.29
N ALA A 354 -16.86 3.13 -3.55
CA ALA A 354 -16.84 1.70 -3.87
C ALA A 354 -15.64 0.98 -3.28
N LEU A 355 -14.46 1.60 -3.27
CA LEU A 355 -13.26 1.04 -2.67
C LEU A 355 -13.39 0.94 -1.14
N ALA A 356 -13.87 1.99 -0.48
CA ALA A 356 -14.08 1.99 0.96
C ALA A 356 -15.06 0.88 1.42
N GLU A 357 -16.07 0.58 0.59
CA GLU A 357 -17.06 -0.48 0.87
C GLU A 357 -16.55 -1.87 0.47
N GLY A 358 -15.94 -1.98 -0.71
CA GLY A 358 -15.69 -3.27 -1.34
C GLY A 358 -14.36 -3.92 -0.94
N VAL A 359 -13.34 -3.13 -0.56
CA VAL A 359 -12.02 -3.69 -0.22
C VAL A 359 -12.04 -4.50 1.09
N PRO A 360 -12.62 -4.05 2.22
CA PRO A 360 -12.61 -4.83 3.45
C PRO A 360 -13.23 -6.23 3.33
N PRO A 361 -14.35 -6.44 2.60
CA PRO A 361 -14.86 -7.79 2.33
C PRO A 361 -13.92 -8.67 1.50
N LEU A 362 -13.10 -8.09 0.61
CA LEU A 362 -12.12 -8.86 -0.17
C LEU A 362 -10.96 -9.33 0.71
N GLU A 363 -10.45 -8.47 1.58
CA GLU A 363 -9.43 -8.86 2.57
C GLU A 363 -9.95 -9.96 3.49
N ALA A 364 -11.21 -9.88 3.94
CA ALA A 364 -11.85 -10.94 4.73
C ALA A 364 -11.99 -12.28 3.97
N ARG A 365 -11.99 -12.24 2.62
CA ARG A 365 -11.96 -13.41 1.73
C ARG A 365 -10.55 -13.90 1.42
N GLY A 366 -9.52 -13.32 2.04
CA GLY A 366 -8.12 -13.69 1.87
C GLY A 366 -7.40 -13.03 0.68
N ILE A 367 -7.99 -12.02 0.04
CA ILE A 367 -7.30 -11.21 -0.96
C ILE A 367 -6.32 -10.28 -0.25
N ARG A 368 -5.06 -10.34 -0.57
CA ARG A 368 -4.04 -9.45 -0.02
C ARG A 368 -3.87 -8.22 -0.89
N LEU A 369 -4.15 -7.03 -0.36
CA LEU A 369 -3.80 -5.76 -1.00
C LEU A 369 -2.28 -5.59 -0.98
N VAL A 370 -1.72 -5.20 -2.12
CA VAL A 370 -0.27 -5.04 -2.32
C VAL A 370 -0.01 -3.82 -3.20
N PHE A 371 1.23 -3.33 -3.22
CA PHE A 371 1.63 -2.29 -4.16
C PHE A 371 1.85 -2.85 -5.57
N ALA A 372 1.75 -1.99 -6.58
CA ALA A 372 1.99 -2.38 -7.98
C ALA A 372 3.40 -2.95 -8.17
N SER A 373 4.41 -2.42 -7.47
CA SER A 373 5.79 -2.92 -7.52
C SER A 373 5.96 -4.38 -7.07
N GLU A 374 5.02 -4.92 -6.30
CA GLU A 374 5.07 -6.32 -5.87
C GLU A 374 4.55 -7.30 -6.95
N LEU A 375 3.97 -6.78 -8.03
CA LEU A 375 3.34 -7.54 -9.11
C LEU A 375 4.04 -7.40 -10.46
N VAL A 376 5.08 -6.58 -10.55
CA VAL A 376 5.93 -6.44 -11.75
C VAL A 376 7.05 -7.49 -11.76
N HIS A 377 7.45 -7.95 -12.92
CA HIS A 377 8.49 -8.98 -13.12
C HIS A 377 9.25 -8.77 -14.43
#